data_f88ee68c7ec7dceb8ca21ee317716154
#
_entry.id   f88ee68c7ec7dceb8ca21ee317716154
#
_cell.length_a   1.000
_cell.length_b   1.000
_cell.length_c   1.000
_cell.angle_alpha   90.00
_cell.angle_beta   90.00
_cell.angle_gamma   90.00
#
_symmetry.space_group_name_H-M   'P 1'
#
loop_
_entity.id
_entity.type
_entity.pdbx_description
1 polymer ?
#
loop_
_entity_poly.entity_id
_entity_poly.type
_entity_poly.pdbx_seq_one_letter_code
_entity_poly.pdbx_strand_id
1 'polypeptide(L)'
;IRRVMYFKFSLGGLSLLISFVMLIGSFINPEQFTFYEAIFDLTDNRIFLATIIVFKIAMLSWNFKAFREIKRFETKATTIKESLKKFIDIMGRAIKLNVYSGVAFNSIAFGWIAYLLNNKKGFVEETFQVTLLVLLVTIVGAVVFYFLSSYEQKVKFGNYLNQLKSNLEDLNEK
;
A
#
# COMPACT_ATOMS: atom_id res chain seq x y z
N ILE A 1 -8.31 16.05 -9.01
CA ILE A 1 -7.35 15.50 -8.04
C ILE A 1 -7.96 15.46 -6.66
N ARG A 2 -8.47 16.56 -6.10
CA ARG A 2 -9.13 16.57 -4.77
C ARG A 2 -10.17 15.44 -4.65
N ARG A 3 -11.10 15.30 -5.62
CA ARG A 3 -12.11 14.22 -5.62
C ARG A 3 -11.50 12.83 -5.57
N VAL A 4 -10.44 12.57 -6.35
CA VAL A 4 -9.75 11.27 -6.37
C VAL A 4 -9.06 10.99 -5.04
N MET A 5 -8.44 12.01 -4.43
CA MET A 5 -7.81 11.86 -3.12
C MET A 5 -8.83 11.64 -2.01
N TYR A 6 -9.94 12.39 -1.98
CA TYR A 6 -11.04 12.15 -1.03
C TYR A 6 -11.62 10.75 -1.18
N PHE A 7 -11.83 10.28 -2.40
CA PHE A 7 -12.33 8.94 -2.66
C PHE A 7 -11.35 7.85 -2.16
N LYS A 8 -10.04 8.02 -2.38
CA LYS A 8 -9.02 7.11 -1.83
C LYS A 8 -8.98 7.14 -0.29
N PHE A 9 -9.12 8.30 0.34
CA PHE A 9 -9.22 8.40 1.80
C PHE A 9 -10.46 7.70 2.34
N SER A 10 -11.60 7.91 1.70
CA SER A 10 -12.87 7.26 2.07
C SER A 10 -12.76 5.74 1.96
N LEU A 11 -12.26 5.21 0.84
CA LEU A 11 -12.04 3.78 0.63
C LEU A 11 -11.00 3.21 1.61
N GLY A 12 -9.88 3.92 1.83
CA GLY A 12 -8.86 3.52 2.79
C GLY A 12 -9.38 3.49 4.22
N GLY A 13 -10.15 4.49 4.61
CA GLY A 13 -10.81 4.58 5.92
C GLY A 13 -11.83 3.47 6.12
N LEU A 14 -12.69 3.22 5.12
CA LEU A 14 -13.67 2.13 5.16
C LEU A 14 -12.97 0.76 5.29
N SER A 15 -11.95 0.53 4.49
CA SER A 15 -11.16 -0.71 4.53
C SER A 15 -10.45 -0.91 5.86
N LEU A 16 -9.97 0.18 6.49
CA LEU A 16 -9.38 0.15 7.83
C LEU A 16 -10.45 -0.22 8.87
N LEU A 17 -11.62 0.42 8.81
CA LEU A 17 -12.74 0.15 9.72
C LEU A 17 -13.19 -1.32 9.63
N ILE A 18 -13.33 -1.87 8.42
CA ILE A 18 -13.64 -3.28 8.21
C ILE A 18 -12.60 -4.17 8.88
N SER A 19 -11.29 -3.86 8.71
CA SER A 19 -10.23 -4.66 9.34
C SER A 19 -10.29 -4.61 10.86
N PHE A 20 -10.65 -3.47 11.46
CA PHE A 20 -10.88 -3.36 12.91
C PHE A 20 -12.07 -4.17 13.38
N VAL A 21 -13.19 -4.09 12.66
CA VAL A 21 -14.40 -4.89 12.98
C VAL A 21 -14.08 -6.38 12.93
N MET A 22 -13.33 -6.83 11.92
CA MET A 22 -12.90 -8.20 11.81
C MET A 22 -11.97 -8.61 12.96
N LEU A 23 -11.02 -7.77 13.34
CA LEU A 23 -10.13 -8.05 14.47
C LEU A 23 -10.92 -8.16 15.77
N ILE A 24 -11.80 -7.20 16.08
CA ILE A 24 -12.65 -7.22 17.28
C ILE A 24 -13.58 -8.43 17.25
N GLY A 25 -14.21 -8.71 16.10
CA GLY A 25 -15.08 -9.88 15.92
C GLY A 25 -14.36 -11.19 16.21
N SER A 26 -13.08 -11.31 15.85
CA SER A 26 -12.28 -12.50 16.15
C SER A 26 -12.04 -12.76 17.64
N PHE A 27 -12.21 -11.75 18.51
CA PHE A 27 -12.18 -11.90 19.96
C PHE A 27 -13.55 -12.23 20.57
N ILE A 28 -14.63 -11.69 19.96
CA ILE A 28 -16.01 -11.88 20.47
C ILE A 28 -16.57 -13.22 20.03
N ASN A 29 -16.40 -13.59 18.78
CA ASN A 29 -16.91 -14.83 18.20
C ASN A 29 -15.84 -15.49 17.32
N PRO A 30 -14.88 -16.20 17.95
CA PRO A 30 -13.72 -16.77 17.25
C PRO A 30 -14.11 -17.71 16.09
N GLU A 31 -15.15 -18.50 16.24
CA GLU A 31 -15.55 -19.51 15.25
C GLU A 31 -16.03 -18.91 13.92
N GLN A 32 -16.62 -17.72 13.94
CA GLN A 32 -17.11 -17.03 12.75
C GLN A 32 -16.04 -16.21 12.01
N PHE A 33 -14.88 -15.97 12.63
CA PHE A 33 -13.82 -15.12 12.11
C PHE A 33 -12.53 -15.85 11.76
N THR A 34 -12.56 -17.18 11.70
CA THR A 34 -11.47 -17.98 11.17
C THR A 34 -11.49 -17.91 9.64
N PHE A 35 -10.61 -17.08 9.08
CA PHE A 35 -10.35 -17.06 7.65
C PHE A 35 -9.52 -18.30 7.29
N TYR A 36 -10.08 -19.20 6.49
CA TYR A 36 -9.39 -20.38 6.02
C TYR A 36 -8.77 -21.21 7.17
N GLU A 37 -9.60 -21.88 7.96
CA GLU A 37 -9.19 -22.81 9.04
C GLU A 37 -8.08 -23.77 8.64
N ALA A 38 -8.01 -24.11 7.35
CA ALA A 38 -6.96 -24.95 6.80
C ALA A 38 -5.56 -24.31 6.79
N ILE A 39 -5.45 -22.98 6.89
CA ILE A 39 -4.17 -22.23 6.72
C ILE A 39 -3.87 -21.39 7.95
N PHE A 40 -4.88 -20.73 8.54
CA PHE A 40 -4.73 -19.79 9.64
C PHE A 40 -5.36 -20.31 10.92
N ASP A 41 -4.57 -20.39 11.98
CA ASP A 41 -5.12 -20.49 13.31
C ASP A 41 -5.70 -19.16 13.76
N LEU A 42 -6.52 -19.17 14.79
CA LEU A 42 -7.12 -17.96 15.34
C LEU A 42 -6.07 -16.92 15.72
N THR A 43 -4.93 -17.35 16.27
CA THR A 43 -3.81 -16.47 16.65
C THR A 43 -3.14 -15.88 15.42
N ASP A 44 -2.87 -16.69 14.41
CA ASP A 44 -2.28 -16.26 13.13
C ASP A 44 -3.16 -15.24 12.43
N ASN A 45 -4.46 -15.48 12.42
CA ASN A 45 -5.45 -14.57 11.83
C ASN A 45 -5.45 -13.20 12.55
N ARG A 46 -5.39 -13.18 13.88
CA ARG A 46 -5.32 -11.96 14.68
C ARG A 46 -4.03 -11.18 14.40
N ILE A 47 -2.89 -11.86 14.36
CA ILE A 47 -1.60 -11.25 14.03
C ILE A 47 -1.63 -10.65 12.63
N PHE A 48 -2.17 -11.38 11.65
CA PHE A 48 -2.30 -10.92 10.27
C PHE A 48 -3.20 -9.68 10.17
N LEU A 49 -4.37 -9.69 10.81
CA LEU A 49 -5.29 -8.55 10.86
C LEU A 49 -4.65 -7.33 11.55
N ALA A 50 -3.96 -7.54 12.66
CA ALA A 50 -3.25 -6.47 13.35
C ALA A 50 -2.16 -5.84 12.45
N THR A 51 -1.40 -6.66 11.74
CA THR A 51 -0.38 -6.21 10.77
C THR A 51 -1.00 -5.39 9.64
N ILE A 52 -2.14 -5.84 9.08
CA ILE A 52 -2.90 -5.10 8.09
C ILE A 52 -3.33 -3.73 8.63
N ILE A 53 -3.84 -3.66 9.85
CA ILE A 53 -4.31 -2.42 10.47
C ILE A 53 -3.16 -1.44 10.64
N VAL A 54 -2.03 -1.87 11.22
CA VAL A 54 -0.83 -1.02 11.40
C VAL A 54 -0.36 -0.47 10.06
N PHE A 55 -0.28 -1.32 9.05
CA PHE A 55 0.13 -0.91 7.70
C PHE A 55 -0.83 0.11 7.08
N LYS A 56 -2.15 -0.11 7.18
CA LYS A 56 -3.16 0.82 6.68
C LYS A 56 -3.12 2.17 7.39
N ILE A 57 -2.90 2.18 8.72
CA ILE A 57 -2.75 3.42 9.48
C ILE A 57 -1.52 4.20 8.98
N ALA A 58 -0.37 3.53 8.82
CA ALA A 58 0.84 4.15 8.30
C ALA A 58 0.62 4.77 6.91
N MET A 59 -0.02 4.02 5.99
CA MET A 59 -0.34 4.48 4.64
C MET A 59 -1.31 5.67 4.62
N LEU A 60 -2.37 5.62 5.43
CA LEU A 60 -3.33 6.71 5.53
C LEU A 60 -2.67 7.97 6.10
N SER A 61 -1.86 7.84 7.14
CA SER A 61 -1.13 8.95 7.76
C SER A 61 -0.20 9.62 6.75
N TRP A 62 0.50 8.83 5.95
CA TRP A 62 1.40 9.35 4.92
C TRP A 62 0.65 10.05 3.78
N ASN A 63 -0.41 9.44 3.27
CA ASN A 63 -1.25 10.06 2.25
C ASN A 63 -1.90 11.36 2.77
N PHE A 64 -2.28 11.40 4.04
CA PHE A 64 -2.80 12.61 4.68
C PHE A 64 -1.75 13.71 4.75
N LYS A 65 -0.50 13.38 5.07
CA LYS A 65 0.61 14.34 5.05
C LYS A 65 0.82 14.93 3.65
N ALA A 66 0.87 14.10 2.62
CA ALA A 66 1.00 14.56 1.24
C ALA A 66 -0.18 15.46 0.82
N PHE A 67 -1.41 15.10 1.18
CA PHE A 67 -2.59 15.93 0.93
C PHE A 67 -2.52 17.28 1.64
N ARG A 68 -2.08 17.31 2.90
CA ARG A 68 -1.92 18.54 3.68
C ARG A 68 -0.85 19.45 3.08
N GLU A 69 0.24 18.88 2.58
CA GLU A 69 1.26 19.62 1.86
C GLU A 69 0.68 20.30 0.60
N ILE A 70 -0.05 19.58 -0.23
CA ILE A 70 -0.71 20.11 -1.43
C ILE A 70 -1.65 21.26 -1.06
N LYS A 71 -2.51 21.07 -0.05
CA LYS A 71 -3.45 22.10 0.39
C LYS A 71 -2.74 23.38 0.90
N ARG A 72 -1.62 23.23 1.59
CA ARG A 72 -0.82 24.35 2.10
C ARG A 72 -0.21 25.17 0.96
N PHE A 73 0.14 24.54 -0.16
CA PHE A 73 0.69 25.26 -1.32
C PHE A 73 -0.39 26.01 -2.11
N GLU A 74 -1.61 25.49 -2.20
CA GLU A 74 -2.70 26.21 -2.85
C GLU A 74 -3.05 27.54 -2.16
N THR A 75 -2.80 27.64 -0.85
CA THR A 75 -3.10 28.85 -0.05
C THR A 75 -1.94 29.84 0.03
N LYS A 76 -0.69 29.43 -0.28
CA LYS A 76 0.50 30.27 -0.25
C LYS A 76 0.98 30.49 -1.67
N ALA A 77 0.26 31.27 -2.45
CA ALA A 77 0.56 31.56 -3.84
C ALA A 77 1.91 32.29 -3.99
N THR A 78 2.94 31.52 -4.28
CA THR A 78 4.16 31.87 -4.97
C THR A 78 3.89 31.83 -6.48
N THR A 79 4.87 32.09 -7.32
CA THR A 79 4.69 32.04 -8.77
C THR A 79 4.07 30.70 -9.25
N ILE A 80 3.26 30.74 -10.31
CA ILE A 80 2.61 29.57 -10.90
C ILE A 80 3.63 28.46 -11.17
N LYS A 81 4.80 28.83 -11.67
CA LYS A 81 5.92 27.92 -11.98
C LYS A 81 6.43 27.16 -10.76
N GLU A 82 6.66 27.84 -9.64
CA GLU A 82 7.11 27.19 -8.39
C GLU A 82 6.04 26.27 -7.82
N SER A 83 4.78 26.69 -7.87
CA SER A 83 3.64 25.88 -7.41
C SER A 83 3.52 24.60 -8.22
N LEU A 84 3.67 24.68 -9.54
CA LEU A 84 3.60 23.54 -10.45
C LEU A 84 4.76 22.56 -10.22
N LYS A 85 5.99 23.07 -10.09
CA LYS A 85 7.18 22.25 -9.78
C LYS A 85 7.02 21.49 -8.47
N LYS A 86 6.64 22.18 -7.40
CA LYS A 86 6.40 21.55 -6.09
C LYS A 86 5.29 20.51 -6.13
N PHE A 87 4.23 20.79 -6.88
CA PHE A 87 3.12 19.85 -7.05
C PHE A 87 3.55 18.56 -7.76
N ILE A 88 4.33 18.67 -8.84
CA ILE A 88 4.92 17.54 -9.55
C ILE A 88 5.79 16.70 -8.62
N ASP A 89 6.63 17.34 -7.80
CA ASP A 89 7.50 16.66 -6.83
C ASP A 89 6.72 15.93 -5.75
N ILE A 90 5.68 16.54 -5.18
CA ILE A 90 4.84 15.92 -4.15
C ILE A 90 4.10 14.71 -4.74
N MET A 91 3.50 14.86 -5.94
CA MET A 91 2.84 13.76 -6.62
C MET A 91 3.80 12.62 -6.94
N GLY A 92 4.97 12.93 -7.48
CA GLY A 92 5.98 11.93 -7.81
C GLY A 92 6.42 11.14 -6.58
N ARG A 93 6.65 11.80 -5.44
CA ARG A 93 6.96 11.14 -4.17
C ARG A 93 5.80 10.28 -3.65
N ALA A 94 4.58 10.78 -3.71
CA ALA A 94 3.39 10.03 -3.27
C ALA A 94 3.17 8.77 -4.13
N ILE A 95 3.37 8.85 -5.45
CA ILE A 95 3.28 7.70 -6.36
C ILE A 95 4.34 6.66 -6.02
N LYS A 96 5.62 7.06 -5.91
CA LYS A 96 6.70 6.14 -5.56
C LYS A 96 6.46 5.45 -4.22
N LEU A 97 6.03 6.20 -3.22
CA LEU A 97 5.74 5.63 -1.92
C LEU A 97 4.59 4.61 -1.96
N ASN A 98 3.51 4.92 -2.70
CA ASN A 98 2.40 3.98 -2.86
C ASN A 98 2.85 2.66 -3.53
N VAL A 99 3.77 2.75 -4.51
CA VAL A 99 4.35 1.56 -5.15
C VAL A 99 5.17 0.76 -4.14
N TYR A 100 6.14 1.39 -3.48
CA TYR A 100 7.04 0.69 -2.56
C TYR A 100 6.33 0.11 -1.34
N SER A 101 5.38 0.85 -0.78
CA SER A 101 4.60 0.35 0.36
C SER A 101 3.67 -0.79 -0.05
N GLY A 102 3.06 -0.73 -1.24
CA GLY A 102 2.27 -1.83 -1.78
C GLY A 102 3.13 -3.09 -1.99
N VAL A 103 4.32 -2.94 -2.55
CA VAL A 103 5.29 -4.03 -2.72
C VAL A 103 5.68 -4.62 -1.37
N ALA A 104 6.09 -3.79 -0.42
CA ALA A 104 6.51 -4.25 0.91
C ALA A 104 5.38 -5.02 1.62
N PHE A 105 4.17 -4.48 1.62
CA PHE A 105 3.02 -5.14 2.25
C PHE A 105 2.72 -6.50 1.62
N ASN A 106 2.61 -6.55 0.30
CA ASN A 106 2.29 -7.80 -0.38
C ASN A 106 3.41 -8.84 -0.23
N SER A 107 4.68 -8.42 -0.25
CA SER A 107 5.82 -9.32 -0.03
C SER A 107 5.78 -9.93 1.37
N ILE A 108 5.51 -9.13 2.41
CA ILE A 108 5.36 -9.62 3.78
C ILE A 108 4.17 -10.59 3.88
N ALA A 109 3.03 -10.24 3.28
CA ALA A 109 1.85 -11.09 3.29
C ALA A 109 2.10 -12.44 2.61
N PHE A 110 2.76 -12.45 1.45
CA PHE A 110 3.12 -13.69 0.75
C PHE A 110 4.12 -14.53 1.51
N GLY A 111 5.16 -13.91 2.08
CA GLY A 111 6.13 -14.60 2.92
C GLY A 111 5.47 -15.24 4.14
N TRP A 112 4.56 -14.52 4.78
CA TRP A 112 3.79 -15.04 5.92
C TRP A 112 2.91 -16.22 5.54
N ILE A 113 2.17 -16.12 4.43
CA ILE A 113 1.33 -17.21 3.94
C ILE A 113 2.19 -18.44 3.58
N ALA A 114 3.32 -18.25 2.91
CA ALA A 114 4.23 -19.34 2.56
C ALA A 114 4.77 -20.05 3.81
N TYR A 115 5.16 -19.29 4.83
CA TYR A 115 5.60 -19.82 6.12
C TYR A 115 4.51 -20.66 6.80
N LEU A 116 3.28 -20.14 6.88
CA LEU A 116 2.17 -20.86 7.51
C LEU A 116 1.79 -22.13 6.76
N LEU A 117 1.74 -22.08 5.43
CA LEU A 117 1.45 -23.25 4.61
C LEU A 117 2.47 -24.36 4.82
N ASN A 118 3.75 -24.01 4.94
CA ASN A 118 4.78 -25.00 5.20
C ASN A 118 4.65 -25.58 6.60
N ASN A 119 4.43 -24.76 7.63
CA ASN A 119 4.29 -25.24 9.01
C ASN A 119 3.10 -26.18 9.18
N LYS A 120 1.98 -25.94 8.49
CA LYS A 120 0.78 -26.76 8.66
C LYS A 120 0.75 -28.00 7.76
N LYS A 121 1.30 -27.90 6.56
CA LYS A 121 1.23 -29.00 5.57
C LYS A 121 2.52 -29.80 5.45
N GLY A 122 3.60 -29.35 6.09
CA GLY A 122 4.88 -30.06 6.06
C GLY A 122 5.45 -30.25 4.65
N PHE A 123 5.32 -29.25 3.78
CA PHE A 123 5.82 -29.34 2.40
C PHE A 123 7.33 -29.56 2.34
N VAL A 124 8.05 -29.08 3.36
CA VAL A 124 9.50 -29.18 3.44
C VAL A 124 9.89 -29.47 4.90
N GLU A 125 10.63 -30.54 5.13
CA GLU A 125 11.01 -30.99 6.48
C GLU A 125 12.19 -30.21 7.07
N GLU A 126 13.13 -29.77 6.21
CA GLU A 126 14.34 -29.09 6.66
C GLU A 126 14.12 -27.58 6.82
N THR A 127 14.49 -27.03 7.97
CA THR A 127 14.37 -25.61 8.31
C THR A 127 15.07 -24.70 7.28
N PHE A 128 16.18 -25.12 6.73
CA PHE A 128 16.92 -24.38 5.71
C PHE A 128 16.13 -24.26 4.40
N GLN A 129 15.56 -25.38 3.95
CA GLN A 129 14.74 -25.41 2.72
C GLN A 129 13.47 -24.58 2.87
N VAL A 130 12.83 -24.59 4.06
CA VAL A 130 11.69 -23.74 4.38
C VAL A 130 12.05 -22.27 4.27
N THR A 131 13.16 -21.86 4.87
CA THR A 131 13.63 -20.48 4.82
C THR A 131 13.91 -20.04 3.38
N LEU A 132 14.52 -20.89 2.58
CA LEU A 132 14.82 -20.62 1.18
C LEU A 132 13.53 -20.50 0.35
N LEU A 133 12.55 -21.35 0.57
CA LEU A 133 11.23 -21.29 -0.09
C LEU A 133 10.51 -20.00 0.23
N VAL A 134 10.40 -19.63 1.52
CA VAL A 134 9.77 -18.41 1.97
C VAL A 134 10.44 -17.18 1.36
N LEU A 135 11.77 -17.15 1.35
CA LEU A 135 12.55 -16.06 0.76
C LEU A 135 12.30 -15.95 -0.75
N LEU A 136 12.31 -17.07 -1.46
CA LEU A 136 12.05 -17.11 -2.90
C LEU A 136 10.65 -16.60 -3.23
N VAL A 137 9.62 -17.09 -2.54
CA VAL A 137 8.22 -16.64 -2.72
C VAL A 137 8.09 -15.16 -2.42
N THR A 138 8.76 -14.67 -1.37
CA THR A 138 8.76 -13.25 -1.01
C THR A 138 9.39 -12.39 -2.10
N ILE A 139 10.52 -12.80 -2.65
CA ILE A 139 11.21 -12.07 -3.74
C ILE A 139 10.36 -12.06 -5.01
N VAL A 140 9.86 -13.21 -5.43
CA VAL A 140 9.00 -13.31 -6.63
C VAL A 140 7.75 -12.45 -6.45
N GLY A 141 7.11 -12.52 -5.28
CA GLY A 141 5.97 -11.68 -4.93
C GLY A 141 6.32 -10.18 -5.02
N ALA A 142 7.47 -9.77 -4.46
CA ALA A 142 7.94 -8.38 -4.52
C ALA A 142 8.08 -7.88 -5.97
N VAL A 143 8.70 -8.67 -6.84
CA VAL A 143 8.91 -8.34 -8.25
C VAL A 143 7.56 -8.20 -8.97
N VAL A 144 6.68 -9.18 -8.84
CA VAL A 144 5.35 -9.16 -9.49
C VAL A 144 4.54 -7.94 -9.02
N PHE A 145 4.48 -7.69 -7.72
CA PHE A 145 3.73 -6.55 -7.19
C PHE A 145 4.36 -5.21 -7.54
N TYR A 146 5.68 -5.12 -7.66
CA TYR A 146 6.33 -3.90 -8.16
C TYR A 146 5.86 -3.55 -9.58
N PHE A 147 5.84 -4.52 -10.50
CA PHE A 147 5.38 -4.29 -11.86
C PHE A 147 3.89 -3.94 -11.92
N LEU A 148 3.04 -4.68 -11.19
CA LEU A 148 1.60 -4.42 -11.13
C LEU A 148 1.30 -3.03 -10.55
N SER A 149 1.89 -2.69 -9.43
CA SER A 149 1.69 -1.39 -8.79
C SER A 149 2.23 -0.24 -9.63
N SER A 150 3.38 -0.42 -10.27
CA SER A 150 3.96 0.59 -11.17
C SER A 150 3.09 0.82 -12.39
N TYR A 151 2.58 -0.25 -12.99
CA TYR A 151 1.67 -0.17 -14.13
C TYR A 151 0.35 0.54 -13.74
N GLU A 152 -0.24 0.16 -12.62
CA GLU A 152 -1.47 0.78 -12.10
C GLU A 152 -1.29 2.29 -11.87
N GLN A 153 -0.18 2.70 -11.28
CA GLN A 153 0.12 4.11 -11.04
C GLN A 153 0.38 4.87 -12.34
N LYS A 154 1.06 4.25 -13.32
CA LYS A 154 1.30 4.83 -14.65
C LYS A 154 -0.01 5.04 -15.38
N VAL A 155 -0.94 4.10 -15.36
CA VAL A 155 -2.26 4.24 -15.99
C VAL A 155 -3.09 5.32 -15.31
N LYS A 156 -3.10 5.37 -13.97
CA LYS A 156 -3.92 6.33 -13.21
C LYS A 156 -3.41 7.77 -13.26
N PHE A 157 -2.09 7.96 -13.23
CA PHE A 157 -1.51 9.28 -13.03
C PHE A 157 -0.50 9.69 -14.09
N GLY A 158 -0.04 8.76 -14.95
CA GLY A 158 1.04 9.02 -15.90
C GLY A 158 0.70 10.14 -16.89
N ASN A 159 -0.46 10.08 -17.52
CA ASN A 159 -0.90 11.10 -18.48
C ASN A 159 -1.02 12.48 -17.84
N TYR A 160 -1.58 12.54 -16.62
CA TYR A 160 -1.73 13.77 -15.89
C TYR A 160 -0.37 14.38 -15.49
N LEU A 161 0.54 13.55 -14.99
CA LEU A 161 1.89 13.99 -14.62
C LEU A 161 2.68 14.49 -15.82
N ASN A 162 2.53 13.85 -16.99
CA ASN A 162 3.16 14.27 -18.22
C ASN A 162 2.62 15.61 -18.73
N GLN A 163 1.30 15.83 -18.67
CA GLN A 163 0.70 17.13 -18.98
C GLN A 163 1.22 18.25 -18.08
N LEU A 164 1.33 17.98 -16.77
CA LEU A 164 1.88 18.97 -15.83
C LEU A 164 3.34 19.30 -16.12
N LYS A 165 4.15 18.33 -16.52
CA LYS A 165 5.54 18.54 -16.91
C LYS A 165 5.65 19.35 -18.19
N SER A 166 4.86 19.03 -19.21
CA SER A 166 4.81 19.81 -20.46
C SER A 166 4.43 21.25 -20.20
N ASN A 167 3.38 21.51 -19.40
CA ASN A 167 3.00 22.86 -19.02
C ASN A 167 4.11 23.62 -18.24
N LEU A 168 4.93 22.89 -17.47
CA LEU A 168 6.07 23.49 -16.76
C LEU A 168 7.19 23.85 -17.73
N GLU A 169 7.44 23.03 -18.75
CA GLU A 169 8.41 23.28 -19.82
C GLU A 169 8.03 24.52 -20.63
N ASP A 170 6.76 24.62 -21.04
CA ASP A 170 6.23 25.80 -21.76
C ASP A 170 6.37 27.11 -20.95
N LEU A 171 6.33 27.02 -19.61
CA LEU A 171 6.56 28.18 -18.73
C LEU A 171 8.05 28.51 -18.52
N ASN A 172 8.96 27.61 -18.93
CA ASN A 172 10.40 27.85 -18.86
C ASN A 172 10.93 28.51 -20.15
N GLU A 173 10.23 28.32 -21.27
CA GLU A 173 10.63 28.87 -22.58
C GLU A 173 10.14 30.32 -22.82
N LYS A 174 9.24 30.80 -21.97
CA LYS A 174 8.76 32.19 -21.95
C LYS A 174 9.47 33.03 -20.91
#